data_889b0096bfaa83a7ebfd3063c928be8b
#
_entry.id   889b0096bfaa83a7ebfd3063c928be8b
#
_cell.length_a   1.000
_cell.length_b   1.000
_cell.length_c   1.000
_cell.angle_alpha   90.00
_cell.angle_beta   90.00
_cell.angle_gamma   90.00
#
_symmetry.space_group_name_H-M   'P 1'
#
loop_
_entity.id
_entity.type
_entity.pdbx_description
1 polymer ?
#
loop_
_entity_poly.entity_id
_entity_poly.type
_entity_poly.pdbx_seq_one_letter_code
_entity_poly.pdbx_strand_id
1 'polypeptide(L)'
;MARSAQDADLESREARSRLAPRQKPYWHLLVHGCELGYYKGEDLGVCIARFPRGKGRYAEQRVGLADDLADADGIAVMDFEQAQAAARNWFAEQAIKDAGLPIDDSPF
;
A
#
# COMPACT_ATOMS: atom_id res chain seq x y z
N MET A 1 -18.23 8.57 12.34
CA MET A 1 -17.63 8.20 12.24
C MET A 1 -16.42 8.51 11.79
N ALA A 2 -15.74 8.87 12.46
CA ALA A 2 -14.55 9.37 12.10
C ALA A 2 -13.63 8.49 11.42
N ARG A 3 -13.76 7.23 11.61
CA ARG A 3 -12.90 6.43 11.04
C ARG A 3 -13.04 6.38 9.63
N SER A 4 -14.14 6.58 9.09
CA SER A 4 -14.25 6.46 7.68
C SER A 4 -13.45 7.54 6.96
N ALA A 5 -13.13 8.62 7.59
CA ALA A 5 -12.34 9.63 6.93
C ALA A 5 -10.91 9.16 6.70
N GLN A 6 -10.48 8.16 7.45
CA GLN A 6 -9.11 7.70 7.30
C GLN A 6 -8.98 6.46 6.47
N ASP A 7 -10.09 5.84 6.14
CA ASP A 7 -10.05 4.58 5.42
C ASP A 7 -10.65 4.81 4.06
N ALA A 8 -9.81 5.16 3.11
CA ALA A 8 -10.27 5.53 1.79
C ALA A 8 -10.66 4.31 0.98
N ASP A 9 -11.60 4.50 0.07
CA ASP A 9 -12.00 3.44 -0.84
C ASP A 9 -11.06 3.49 -2.04
N LEU A 10 -10.23 2.49 -2.15
CA LEU A 10 -9.23 2.40 -3.21
C LEU A 10 -9.47 1.24 -4.15
N GLU A 11 -10.61 0.56 -4.04
CA GLU A 11 -10.77 -0.74 -4.67
C GLU A 11 -10.90 -0.72 -6.18
N SER A 12 -11.34 0.37 -6.76
CA SER A 12 -11.56 0.40 -8.20
C SER A 12 -11.01 1.67 -8.80
N ARG A 13 -10.83 1.64 -10.12
CA ARG A 13 -10.43 2.85 -10.83
C ARG A 13 -11.43 3.96 -10.60
N GLU A 14 -12.71 3.60 -10.59
CA GLU A 14 -13.75 4.61 -10.43
C GLU A 14 -13.68 5.24 -9.06
N ALA A 15 -13.51 4.45 -8.01
CA ALA A 15 -13.42 4.98 -6.67
C ALA A 15 -12.20 5.90 -6.55
N ARG A 16 -11.06 5.47 -7.09
CA ARG A 16 -9.85 6.27 -7.03
C ARG A 16 -9.98 7.56 -7.85
N SER A 17 -10.74 7.51 -8.95
CA SER A 17 -10.89 8.69 -9.78
C SER A 17 -11.65 9.81 -9.08
N ARG A 18 -12.43 9.47 -8.07
CA ARG A 18 -13.17 10.47 -7.31
C ARG A 18 -12.35 11.17 -6.26
N LEU A 19 -11.15 10.67 -5.98
CA LEU A 19 -10.29 11.27 -4.97
C LEU A 19 -9.58 12.47 -5.57
N ALA A 20 -9.41 13.51 -4.75
CA ALA A 20 -8.71 14.69 -5.21
C ALA A 20 -7.20 14.45 -5.16
N PRO A 21 -6.45 14.95 -6.14
CA PRO A 21 -5.00 14.89 -6.04
C PRO A 21 -4.53 15.66 -4.83
N ARG A 22 -3.53 15.13 -4.14
CA ARG A 22 -3.01 15.80 -2.96
C ARG A 22 -1.62 15.27 -2.66
N GLN A 23 -0.91 15.94 -1.78
CA GLN A 23 0.45 15.57 -1.48
C GLN A 23 0.56 14.39 -0.53
N LYS A 24 -0.47 14.11 0.23
CA LYS A 24 -0.45 13.01 1.17
C LYS A 24 -1.20 11.83 0.60
N PRO A 25 -0.72 10.61 0.83
CA PRO A 25 -1.45 9.43 0.34
C PRO A 25 -2.80 9.28 1.03
N TYR A 26 -3.69 8.56 0.37
CA TYR A 26 -4.92 8.08 0.97
C TYR A 26 -4.62 6.68 1.50
N TRP A 27 -5.04 6.38 2.73
CA TRP A 27 -4.70 5.13 3.37
C TRP A 27 -5.90 4.23 3.54
N HIS A 28 -5.67 2.94 3.37
CA HIS A 28 -6.69 1.91 3.54
C HIS A 28 -6.11 0.85 4.46
N LEU A 29 -6.78 0.61 5.59
CA LEU A 29 -6.29 -0.32 6.58
C LEU A 29 -6.47 -1.76 6.08
N LEU A 30 -5.40 -2.54 6.13
CA LEU A 30 -5.48 -3.95 5.76
C LEU A 30 -5.54 -4.84 6.99
N VAL A 31 -4.55 -4.76 7.87
CA VAL A 31 -4.55 -5.62 9.04
C VAL A 31 -3.62 -5.03 10.11
N HIS A 32 -4.11 -4.97 11.35
CA HIS A 32 -3.28 -4.62 12.50
C HIS A 32 -2.39 -3.39 12.31
N GLY A 33 -2.94 -2.33 11.80
CA GLY A 33 -2.17 -1.10 11.61
C GLY A 33 -1.36 -1.05 10.34
N CYS A 34 -1.30 -2.15 9.61
CA CYS A 34 -0.64 -2.18 8.31
C CYS A 34 -1.59 -1.65 7.25
N GLU A 35 -1.10 -0.75 6.42
CA GLU A 35 -1.97 -0.04 5.50
C GLU A 35 -1.46 -0.08 4.07
N LEU A 36 -2.38 -0.03 3.13
CA LEU A 36 -2.07 0.18 1.73
C LEU A 36 -2.48 1.58 1.38
N GLY A 37 -1.56 2.35 0.86
CA GLY A 37 -1.80 3.73 0.51
C GLY A 37 -1.83 3.94 -0.98
N TYR A 38 -2.46 5.02 -1.37
CA TYR A 38 -2.58 5.43 -2.76
C TYR A 38 -2.25 6.90 -2.82
N TYR A 39 -1.14 7.22 -3.49
CA TYR A 39 -0.74 8.60 -3.68
C TYR A 39 -1.25 9.03 -5.04
N LYS A 40 -2.15 10.01 -5.04
CA LYS A 40 -2.72 10.47 -6.29
C LYS A 40 -2.09 11.79 -6.67
N GLY A 41 -1.20 11.73 -7.64
CA GLY A 41 -0.62 12.93 -8.21
C GLY A 41 -1.47 13.43 -9.35
N GLU A 42 -0.89 14.27 -10.17
CA GLU A 42 -1.64 14.83 -11.29
C GLU A 42 -1.77 13.84 -12.43
N ASP A 43 -0.81 12.94 -12.57
CA ASP A 43 -0.83 12.00 -13.66
C ASP A 43 -1.10 10.57 -13.23
N LEU A 44 -0.22 10.02 -12.46
CA LEU A 44 -0.30 8.61 -12.11
C LEU A 44 -0.52 8.44 -10.63
N GLY A 45 -1.18 7.36 -10.27
CA GLY A 45 -1.31 6.97 -8.88
C GLY A 45 -0.23 5.96 -8.52
N VAL A 46 0.24 6.01 -7.30
CA VAL A 46 1.27 5.11 -6.79
C VAL A 46 0.74 4.40 -5.57
N CYS A 47 0.93 3.08 -5.52
CA CYS A 47 0.54 2.29 -4.36
C CYS A 47 1.73 2.14 -3.42
N ILE A 48 1.48 2.36 -2.14
CA ILE A 48 2.51 2.36 -1.11
C ILE A 48 2.03 1.51 0.05
N ALA A 49 2.90 0.64 0.57
CA ALA A 49 2.59 -0.13 1.77
C ALA A 49 3.20 0.56 2.98
N ARG A 50 2.53 0.48 4.11
CA ARG A 50 2.99 1.12 5.34
C ARG A 50 2.86 0.15 6.49
N PHE A 51 3.97 -0.07 7.21
CA PHE A 51 4.05 -1.02 8.31
C PHE A 51 4.41 -0.28 9.59
N PRO A 52 3.64 -0.42 10.68
CA PRO A 52 3.91 0.33 11.89
C PRO A 52 5.16 -0.18 12.60
N ARG A 53 5.95 0.74 13.09
CA ARG A 53 7.18 0.42 13.82
C ARG A 53 7.13 0.86 15.27
N GLY A 54 5.96 1.33 15.72
CA GLY A 54 5.84 1.80 17.08
C GLY A 54 6.18 3.26 17.21
N LYS A 55 5.63 3.88 18.24
CA LYS A 55 5.91 5.27 18.57
C LYS A 55 5.58 6.21 17.42
N GLY A 56 4.54 5.89 16.69
CA GLY A 56 4.11 6.75 15.57
C GLY A 56 4.98 6.67 14.34
N ARG A 57 5.89 5.72 14.28
CA ARG A 57 6.77 5.58 13.12
C ARG A 57 6.33 4.43 12.25
N TYR A 58 6.66 4.52 10.98
CA TYR A 58 6.28 3.54 9.98
C TYR A 58 7.42 3.28 9.04
N ALA A 59 7.48 2.06 8.52
CA ALA A 59 8.29 1.76 7.35
C ALA A 59 7.35 1.83 6.16
N GLU A 60 7.80 2.37 5.06
CA GLU A 60 7.00 2.50 3.85
C GLU A 60 7.74 1.90 2.67
N GLN A 61 6.97 1.31 1.76
CA GLN A 61 7.52 0.68 0.59
C GLN A 61 6.58 0.93 -0.59
N ARG A 62 7.12 1.49 -1.67
CA ARG A 62 6.34 1.64 -2.88
C ARG A 62 6.12 0.25 -3.47
N VAL A 63 4.88 -0.12 -3.74
CA VAL A 63 4.58 -1.44 -4.29
C VAL A 63 4.36 -1.41 -5.79
N GLY A 64 3.93 -0.29 -6.34
CA GLY A 64 3.78 -0.20 -7.79
C GLY A 64 2.90 0.95 -8.18
N LEU A 65 2.65 1.07 -9.47
CA LEU A 65 1.73 2.06 -9.99
C LEU A 65 0.32 1.50 -9.94
N ALA A 66 -0.64 2.36 -9.67
CA ALA A 66 -2.03 1.95 -9.73
C ALA A 66 -2.48 1.87 -11.18
N ASP A 67 -3.49 1.04 -11.43
CA ASP A 67 -3.99 0.82 -12.79
C ASP A 67 -4.98 1.90 -13.21
N ASP A 68 -4.64 3.15 -12.96
CA ASP A 68 -5.56 4.26 -13.26
C ASP A 68 -5.61 4.58 -14.75
N LEU A 69 -4.46 4.57 -15.40
CA LEU A 69 -4.39 4.92 -16.82
C LEU A 69 -3.99 3.76 -17.70
N ALA A 70 -3.40 2.73 -17.15
CA ALA A 70 -2.97 1.57 -17.90
C ALA A 70 -3.50 0.33 -17.22
N ASP A 71 -3.67 -0.74 -17.98
CA ASP A 71 -4.15 -1.98 -17.39
C ASP A 71 -3.11 -2.60 -16.50
N ALA A 72 -3.58 -3.27 -15.46
CA ALA A 72 -2.69 -3.92 -14.53
C ALA A 72 -1.97 -5.08 -15.17
N ASP A 73 -0.66 -5.20 -14.92
CA ASP A 73 0.10 -6.34 -15.38
C ASP A 73 0.64 -7.14 -14.21
N GLY A 74 0.39 -6.71 -12.98
CA GLY A 74 0.83 -7.43 -11.79
C GLY A 74 2.29 -7.26 -11.47
N ILE A 75 3.02 -6.46 -12.25
CA ILE A 75 4.44 -6.26 -12.06
C ILE A 75 4.73 -4.79 -11.77
N ALA A 76 4.53 -3.94 -12.75
CA ALA A 76 4.75 -2.51 -12.57
C ALA A 76 3.44 -1.79 -12.29
N VAL A 77 2.35 -2.24 -12.89
CA VAL A 77 1.03 -1.63 -12.73
C VAL A 77 0.14 -2.66 -12.07
N MET A 78 -0.52 -2.28 -10.99
CA MET A 78 -1.27 -3.22 -10.17
C MET A 78 -2.69 -2.74 -9.98
N ASP A 79 -3.63 -3.69 -10.01
CA ASP A 79 -4.96 -3.39 -9.52
C ASP A 79 -4.95 -3.49 -7.99
N PHE A 80 -6.11 -3.23 -7.38
CA PHE A 80 -6.17 -3.17 -5.92
C PHE A 80 -5.80 -4.51 -5.29
N GLU A 81 -6.27 -5.61 -5.85
CA GLU A 81 -5.97 -6.92 -5.28
C GLU A 81 -4.49 -7.26 -5.39
N GLN A 82 -3.89 -6.93 -6.51
CA GLN A 82 -2.47 -7.18 -6.71
C GLN A 82 -1.64 -6.33 -5.76
N ALA A 83 -2.04 -5.08 -5.56
CA ALA A 83 -1.33 -4.21 -4.64
C ALA A 83 -1.48 -4.70 -3.20
N GLN A 84 -2.66 -5.20 -2.84
CA GLN A 84 -2.85 -5.77 -1.51
C GLN A 84 -1.94 -6.97 -1.30
N ALA A 85 -1.87 -7.85 -2.29
CA ALA A 85 -1.03 -9.04 -2.16
C ALA A 85 0.44 -8.67 -2.00
N ALA A 86 0.90 -7.70 -2.78
CA ALA A 86 2.28 -7.24 -2.67
C ALA A 86 2.53 -6.61 -1.31
N ALA A 87 1.57 -5.83 -0.81
CA ALA A 87 1.72 -5.21 0.49
C ALA A 87 1.77 -6.25 1.60
N ARG A 88 0.91 -7.26 1.53
CA ARG A 88 0.88 -8.30 2.56
C ARG A 88 2.17 -9.11 2.58
N ASN A 89 2.74 -9.38 1.43
CA ASN A 89 4.01 -10.07 1.36
C ASN A 89 5.10 -9.24 2.02
N TRP A 90 5.11 -7.95 1.76
CA TRP A 90 6.10 -7.07 2.36
C TRP A 90 5.88 -6.94 3.87
N PHE A 91 4.62 -6.90 4.34
CA PHE A 91 4.34 -6.87 5.77
C PHE A 91 4.92 -8.10 6.45
N ALA A 92 4.79 -9.26 5.83
CA ALA A 92 5.33 -10.47 6.42
C ALA A 92 6.85 -10.39 6.55
N GLU A 93 7.51 -9.83 5.54
CA GLU A 93 8.95 -9.64 5.62
C GLU A 93 9.33 -8.69 6.74
N GLN A 94 8.57 -7.62 6.91
CA GLN A 94 8.86 -6.66 7.96
C GLN A 94 8.67 -7.28 9.34
N ALA A 95 7.65 -8.11 9.50
CA ALA A 95 7.40 -8.77 10.77
C ALA A 95 8.55 -9.72 11.11
N ILE A 96 9.08 -10.42 10.12
CA ILE A 96 10.20 -11.31 10.34
C ILE A 96 11.43 -10.52 10.76
N LYS A 97 11.69 -9.41 10.10
CA LYS A 97 12.81 -8.55 10.48
C LYS A 97 12.64 -8.02 11.90
N ASP A 98 11.44 -7.60 12.25
CA ASP A 98 11.21 -7.05 13.59
C ASP A 98 11.38 -8.10 14.66
N ALA A 99 11.13 -9.36 14.33
CA ALA A 99 11.33 -10.45 15.28
C ALA A 99 12.79 -10.85 15.41
N GLY A 100 13.68 -10.22 14.65
CA GLY A 100 15.08 -10.56 14.70
C GLY A 100 15.47 -11.77 13.91
N LEU A 101 14.57 -12.23 13.04
CA LEU A 101 14.86 -13.38 12.20
C LEU A 101 15.32 -12.92 10.84
N PRO A 102 16.16 -13.70 10.17
CA PRO A 102 16.61 -13.31 8.84
C PRO A 102 15.48 -13.45 7.84
N ILE A 103 15.52 -12.60 6.84
CA ILE A 103 14.61 -12.75 5.73
C ILE A 103 15.18 -13.87 4.93
N ASP A 104 14.29 -14.79 4.56
CA ASP A 104 14.80 -15.92 3.92
C ASP A 104 14.93 -15.81 2.48
N ASP A 105 15.94 -15.21 2.04
CA ASP A 105 16.25 -15.38 0.67
C ASP A 105 17.61 -15.99 0.69
N SER A 106 18.11 -16.40 1.83
CA SER A 106 19.35 -17.03 1.84
C SER A 106 19.10 -18.47 2.00
N PRO A 107 19.79 -19.22 1.32
CA PRO A 107 19.54 -20.62 1.33
C PRO A 107 19.92 -21.27 2.57
N PHE A 108 20.50 -20.80 3.25
CA PHE A 108 20.86 -21.39 4.35
C PHE A 108 20.88 -22.46 4.38
#